data_fb0761c970b84a1659c85cb9e14d39b4
#
_entry.id   fb0761c970b84a1659c85cb9e14d39b4
#
_cell.length_a   1.000
_cell.length_b   1.000
_cell.length_c   1.000
_cell.angle_alpha   90.00
_cell.angle_beta   90.00
_cell.angle_gamma   90.00
#
_symmetry.space_group_name_H-M   'P 1'
#
loop_
_entity.id
_entity.type
_entity.pdbx_description
1 polymer ?
#
loop_
_entity_poly.entity_id
_entity_poly.type
_entity_poly.pdbx_seq_one_letter_code
_entity_poly.pdbx_strand_id
1 'polypeptide(L)'
;LHSTSRRQRQMCIRDSIDSHMDLAFSEDFGAFSSLANRVLALSDAIGSAMIGAGCTSFDDAINRVRQWDSAFINRLQQAVADEPMPEDEPKIPKIKRLKKDTDASWQAKLDDRAEHLHARCTYHCGALLETTRKRDILLQLVEAYAQAKRERNMAEFSDFTIAAYQLIERFPSIGERTRRRYSHVLLDEYQDTSTTQAALLAALFHVDASQRSAVNAVGDPFQSIYAWRGASPGAFRMFCLLYTSDAADD
;
A
#
# COMPACT_ATOMS: atom_id res chain seq x y z
N LEU A 1 -18.19 0.00 -19.37
CA LEU A 1 -17.40 0.73 -18.40
C LEU A 1 -16.70 1.90 -19.09
N HIS A 2 -16.94 3.10 -18.61
CA HIS A 2 -16.29 4.31 -19.11
C HIS A 2 -15.10 4.66 -18.20
N SER A 3 -13.96 4.97 -18.80
CA SER A 3 -12.80 5.49 -18.06
C SER A 3 -13.18 6.80 -17.37
N THR A 4 -12.87 6.92 -16.08
CA THR A 4 -13.20 8.12 -15.30
C THR A 4 -12.27 9.28 -15.64
N SER A 5 -12.84 10.42 -16.04
CA SER A 5 -12.10 11.68 -16.09
C SER A 5 -11.80 12.19 -14.66
N ARG A 6 -10.81 13.10 -14.52
CA ARG A 6 -10.49 13.75 -13.24
C ARG A 6 -11.75 14.37 -12.58
N ARG A 7 -12.61 14.98 -13.38
CA ARG A 7 -13.85 15.61 -12.91
C ARG A 7 -14.85 14.58 -12.38
N GLN A 8 -15.00 13.45 -13.06
CA GLN A 8 -15.90 12.36 -12.64
C GLN A 8 -15.42 11.69 -11.35
N ARG A 9 -14.08 11.47 -11.20
CA ARG A 9 -13.51 11.00 -9.93
C ARG A 9 -13.83 11.93 -8.77
N GLN A 10 -13.61 13.23 -8.96
CA GLN A 10 -13.91 14.22 -7.93
C GLN A 10 -15.39 14.25 -7.56
N MET A 11 -16.31 14.08 -8.53
CA MET A 11 -17.74 13.98 -8.25
C MET A 11 -18.06 12.73 -7.42
N CYS A 12 -17.58 11.55 -7.82
CA CYS A 12 -17.84 10.32 -7.06
C CYS A 12 -17.28 10.38 -5.64
N ILE A 13 -16.07 10.92 -5.45
CA ILE A 13 -15.49 11.08 -4.13
C ILE A 13 -16.29 12.08 -3.31
N ARG A 14 -16.69 13.21 -3.92
CA ARG A 14 -17.49 14.21 -3.23
C ARG A 14 -18.81 13.62 -2.74
N ASP A 15 -19.55 12.92 -3.59
CA ASP A 15 -20.81 12.28 -3.23
C ASP A 15 -20.60 11.22 -2.14
N SER A 16 -19.49 10.49 -2.19
CA SER A 16 -19.13 9.49 -1.17
C SER A 16 -18.82 10.14 0.18
N ILE A 17 -18.11 11.28 0.18
CA ILE A 17 -17.84 12.04 1.40
C ILE A 17 -19.10 12.72 1.90
N ASP A 18 -19.91 13.33 1.02
CA ASP A 18 -21.16 13.99 1.40
C ASP A 18 -22.15 13.01 2.03
N SER A 19 -22.20 11.74 1.58
CA SER A 19 -23.01 10.68 2.19
C SER A 19 -22.49 10.19 3.55
N HIS A 20 -21.26 10.54 3.91
CA HIS A 20 -20.60 10.16 5.18
C HIS A 20 -20.01 11.37 5.91
N MET A 21 -20.71 12.51 5.80
CA MET A 21 -20.27 13.79 6.37
C MET A 21 -19.99 13.70 7.87
N ASP A 22 -20.84 13.00 8.61
CA ASP A 22 -20.68 12.84 10.07
C ASP A 22 -19.36 12.14 10.41
N LEU A 23 -18.92 11.18 9.58
CA LEU A 23 -17.65 10.49 9.73
C LEU A 23 -16.46 11.36 9.30
N ALA A 24 -16.61 12.09 8.19
CA ALA A 24 -15.55 12.93 7.65
C ALA A 24 -15.24 14.14 8.55
N PHE A 25 -16.23 14.66 9.26
CA PHE A 25 -16.07 15.79 10.19
C PHE A 25 -15.86 15.39 11.65
N SER A 26 -16.07 14.13 12.02
CA SER A 26 -15.77 13.64 13.36
C SER A 26 -14.27 13.67 13.66
N GLU A 27 -13.44 13.68 12.60
CA GLU A 27 -11.98 13.69 12.66
C GLU A 27 -11.43 14.84 11.81
N ASP A 28 -10.38 15.49 12.25
CA ASP A 28 -9.71 16.55 11.48
C ASP A 28 -8.86 15.96 10.35
N PHE A 29 -9.48 15.73 9.20
CA PHE A 29 -8.79 15.31 7.97
C PHE A 29 -8.28 16.50 7.13
N GLY A 30 -8.55 17.72 7.55
CA GLY A 30 -8.19 18.93 6.82
C GLY A 30 -9.08 19.21 5.61
N ALA A 31 -8.53 19.92 4.60
CA ALA A 31 -9.30 20.31 3.44
C ALA A 31 -9.82 19.12 2.62
N PHE A 32 -11.01 19.26 2.00
CA PHE A 32 -11.63 18.25 1.13
C PHE A 32 -10.66 17.64 0.10
N SER A 33 -9.82 18.46 -0.55
CA SER A 33 -8.84 17.96 -1.52
C SER A 33 -7.81 17.00 -0.90
N SER A 34 -7.43 17.22 0.35
CA SER A 34 -6.54 16.33 1.09
C SER A 34 -7.22 15.00 1.40
N LEU A 35 -8.47 15.04 1.87
CA LEU A 35 -9.27 13.83 2.14
C LEU A 35 -9.50 13.02 0.87
N ALA A 36 -9.92 13.67 -0.22
CA ALA A 36 -10.13 13.03 -1.51
C ALA A 36 -8.87 12.31 -2.02
N ASN A 37 -7.71 12.96 -1.90
CA ASN A 37 -6.44 12.35 -2.30
C ASN A 37 -6.08 11.13 -1.42
N ARG A 38 -6.37 11.16 -0.13
CA ARG A 38 -6.16 10.02 0.78
C ARG A 38 -7.07 8.84 0.43
N VAL A 39 -8.34 9.10 0.13
CA VAL A 39 -9.30 8.07 -0.31
C VAL A 39 -8.84 7.42 -1.60
N LEU A 40 -8.43 8.22 -2.60
CA LEU A 40 -7.90 7.70 -3.87
C LEU A 40 -6.65 6.86 -3.65
N ALA A 41 -5.66 7.38 -2.93
CA ALA A 41 -4.41 6.68 -2.67
C ALA A 41 -4.63 5.36 -1.93
N LEU A 42 -5.55 5.32 -0.94
CA LEU A 42 -5.89 4.10 -0.23
C LEU A 42 -6.65 3.12 -1.12
N SER A 43 -7.58 3.59 -1.95
CA SER A 43 -8.29 2.76 -2.93
C SER A 43 -7.33 2.10 -3.93
N ASP A 44 -6.39 2.86 -4.47
CA ASP A 44 -5.38 2.35 -5.40
C ASP A 44 -4.42 1.36 -4.72
N ALA A 45 -4.02 1.63 -3.48
CA ALA A 45 -3.16 0.73 -2.70
C ALA A 45 -3.86 -0.61 -2.40
N ILE A 46 -5.14 -0.58 -2.02
CA ILE A 46 -5.95 -1.78 -1.79
C ILE A 46 -6.11 -2.57 -3.09
N GLY A 47 -6.47 -1.91 -4.19
CA GLY A 47 -6.60 -2.54 -5.49
C GLY A 47 -5.30 -3.22 -5.95
N SER A 48 -4.16 -2.55 -5.76
CA SER A 48 -2.85 -3.12 -6.09
C SER A 48 -2.48 -4.31 -5.20
N ALA A 49 -2.81 -4.24 -3.90
CA ALA A 49 -2.52 -5.31 -2.95
C ALA A 49 -3.37 -6.58 -3.20
N MET A 50 -4.54 -6.46 -3.82
CA MET A 50 -5.39 -7.61 -4.16
C MET A 50 -4.65 -8.67 -4.97
N ILE A 51 -3.79 -8.25 -5.88
CA ILE A 51 -3.07 -9.14 -6.80
C ILE A 51 -2.13 -10.10 -6.05
N GLY A 52 -1.41 -9.61 -5.05
CA GLY A 52 -0.45 -10.43 -4.29
C GLY A 52 -1.06 -11.19 -3.11
N ALA A 53 -2.27 -10.84 -2.67
CA ALA A 53 -2.87 -11.34 -1.45
C ALA A 53 -3.89 -12.47 -1.65
N GLY A 54 -4.16 -12.88 -2.89
CA GLY A 54 -5.18 -13.89 -3.21
C GLY A 54 -6.59 -13.44 -2.77
N CYS A 55 -6.89 -12.15 -2.86
CA CYS A 55 -8.21 -11.61 -2.58
C CYS A 55 -9.16 -11.87 -3.75
N THR A 56 -10.38 -12.29 -3.45
CA THR A 56 -11.39 -12.62 -4.46
C THR A 56 -12.17 -11.39 -4.93
N SER A 57 -12.22 -10.35 -4.12
CA SER A 57 -12.93 -9.09 -4.41
C SER A 57 -12.29 -7.92 -3.68
N PHE A 58 -12.68 -6.70 -4.06
CA PHE A 58 -12.26 -5.48 -3.40
C PHE A 58 -12.75 -5.44 -1.94
N ASP A 59 -13.98 -5.90 -1.70
CA ASP A 59 -14.55 -5.97 -0.35
C ASP A 59 -13.80 -6.98 0.53
N ASP A 60 -13.35 -8.13 -0.02
CA ASP A 60 -12.48 -9.08 0.66
C ASP A 60 -11.14 -8.42 1.06
N ALA A 61 -10.55 -7.63 0.16
CA ALA A 61 -9.31 -6.90 0.44
C ALA A 61 -9.49 -5.88 1.58
N ILE A 62 -10.56 -5.11 1.58
CA ILE A 62 -10.88 -4.17 2.66
C ILE A 62 -11.07 -4.90 4.00
N ASN A 63 -11.79 -6.00 4.01
CA ASN A 63 -12.00 -6.80 5.22
C ASN A 63 -10.68 -7.34 5.79
N ARG A 64 -9.74 -7.74 4.95
CA ARG A 64 -8.40 -8.17 5.40
C ARG A 64 -7.62 -7.01 6.02
N VAL A 65 -7.70 -5.80 5.46
CA VAL A 65 -7.08 -4.61 6.05
C VAL A 65 -7.69 -4.33 7.42
N ARG A 66 -9.02 -4.39 7.57
CA ARG A 66 -9.70 -4.21 8.86
C ARG A 66 -9.31 -5.24 9.90
N GLN A 67 -9.19 -6.52 9.50
CA GLN A 67 -8.73 -7.58 10.40
C GLN A 67 -7.31 -7.33 10.87
N TRP A 68 -6.43 -6.93 9.96
CA TRP A 68 -5.05 -6.59 10.31
C TRP A 68 -4.99 -5.37 11.24
N ASP A 69 -5.75 -4.31 10.94
CA ASP A 69 -5.83 -3.10 11.77
C ASP A 69 -6.35 -3.41 13.17
N SER A 70 -7.40 -4.22 13.28
CA SER A 70 -7.94 -4.66 14.58
C SER A 70 -6.91 -5.43 15.41
N ALA A 71 -6.18 -6.36 14.79
CA ALA A 71 -5.11 -7.10 15.45
C ALA A 71 -3.94 -6.19 15.85
N PHE A 72 -3.62 -5.19 15.03
CA PHE A 72 -2.56 -4.22 15.31
C PHE A 72 -2.95 -3.26 16.44
N ILE A 73 -4.18 -2.73 16.40
CA ILE A 73 -4.75 -1.89 17.46
C ILE A 73 -4.70 -2.63 18.80
N ASN A 74 -5.15 -3.88 18.86
CA ASN A 74 -5.12 -4.67 20.08
C ASN A 74 -3.70 -4.82 20.63
N ARG A 75 -2.70 -5.07 19.79
CA ARG A 75 -1.30 -5.13 20.20
C ARG A 75 -0.77 -3.80 20.74
N LEU A 76 -1.09 -2.69 20.07
CA LEU A 76 -0.70 -1.36 20.51
C LEU A 76 -1.37 -1.01 21.86
N GLN A 77 -2.67 -1.32 22.01
CA GLN A 77 -3.39 -1.10 23.27
C GLN A 77 -2.78 -1.91 24.42
N GLN A 78 -2.42 -3.18 24.18
CA GLN A 78 -1.74 -4.01 25.17
C GLN A 78 -0.36 -3.44 25.54
N ALA A 79 0.38 -2.91 24.56
CA ALA A 79 1.70 -2.34 24.80
C ALA A 79 1.68 -1.06 25.65
N VAL A 80 0.56 -0.32 25.67
CA VAL A 80 0.43 0.95 26.40
C VAL A 80 -0.64 0.90 27.51
N ALA A 81 -1.20 -0.28 27.82
CA ALA A 81 -2.40 -0.42 28.66
C ALA A 81 -2.26 0.20 30.07
N ASP A 82 -1.06 0.12 30.65
CA ASP A 82 -0.79 0.55 32.01
C ASP A 82 0.15 1.77 32.09
N GLU A 83 0.46 2.37 30.93
CA GLU A 83 1.44 3.44 30.84
C GLU A 83 0.77 4.82 30.72
N PRO A 84 1.23 5.83 31.49
CA PRO A 84 0.76 7.20 31.28
C PRO A 84 1.21 7.71 29.92
N MET A 85 0.25 8.17 29.11
CA MET A 85 0.54 8.72 27.79
C MET A 85 1.15 10.12 27.91
N PRO A 86 2.37 10.35 27.43
CA PRO A 86 2.95 11.70 27.42
C PRO A 86 2.14 12.64 26.51
N GLU A 87 1.93 13.89 26.94
CA GLU A 87 1.26 14.92 26.14
C GLU A 87 2.11 15.35 24.93
N ASP A 88 3.43 15.45 25.16
CA ASP A 88 4.41 15.83 24.14
C ASP A 88 5.43 14.71 23.89
N GLU A 89 6.08 14.73 22.72
CA GLU A 89 7.15 13.77 22.38
C GLU A 89 8.35 13.93 23.34
N PRO A 90 8.66 12.92 24.18
CA PRO A 90 9.75 12.98 25.13
C PRO A 90 11.11 13.12 24.46
N LYS A 91 11.95 14.02 24.94
CA LYS A 91 13.31 14.21 24.46
C LYS A 91 14.25 13.23 25.13
N ILE A 92 14.97 12.46 24.34
CA ILE A 92 15.97 11.51 24.84
C ILE A 92 17.24 12.27 25.23
N PRO A 93 17.70 12.22 26.50
CA PRO A 93 18.91 12.89 26.92
C PRO A 93 20.15 12.28 26.24
N LYS A 94 21.02 13.16 25.75
CA LYS A 94 22.36 12.76 25.30
C LYS A 94 23.24 12.55 26.51
N ILE A 95 23.68 11.33 26.75
CA ILE A 95 24.54 10.99 27.88
C ILE A 95 25.96 10.73 27.42
N LYS A 96 26.92 11.08 28.28
CA LYS A 96 28.34 10.79 28.11
C LYS A 96 28.93 10.45 29.46
N ARG A 97 29.72 9.38 29.52
CA ARG A 97 30.48 9.05 30.72
C ARG A 97 31.65 10.04 30.88
N LEU A 98 31.66 10.74 32.01
CA LEU A 98 32.74 11.66 32.35
C LEU A 98 33.78 10.94 33.21
N LYS A 99 35.02 11.44 33.21
CA LYS A 99 36.11 10.85 34.04
C LYS A 99 35.82 10.80 35.54
N LYS A 100 34.95 11.69 36.01
CA LYS A 100 34.49 11.78 37.41
C LYS A 100 33.30 10.87 37.77
N ASP A 101 32.69 10.26 36.78
CA ASP A 101 31.51 9.42 37.04
C ASP A 101 31.92 8.10 37.68
N THR A 102 31.31 7.80 38.80
CA THR A 102 31.35 6.46 39.40
C THR A 102 30.46 5.52 38.61
N ASP A 103 30.64 4.20 38.77
CA ASP A 103 29.79 3.23 38.10
C ASP A 103 28.32 3.42 38.46
N ALA A 104 28.02 3.73 39.76
CA ALA A 104 26.66 4.01 40.17
C ALA A 104 26.06 5.27 39.51
N SER A 105 26.84 6.37 39.41
CA SER A 105 26.37 7.59 38.75
C SER A 105 26.20 7.42 37.23
N TRP A 106 27.03 6.57 36.63
CA TRP A 106 26.88 6.22 35.22
C TRP A 106 25.64 5.37 34.97
N GLN A 107 25.40 4.37 35.85
CA GLN A 107 24.18 3.55 35.77
C GLN A 107 22.92 4.39 35.92
N ALA A 108 22.87 5.33 36.86
CA ALA A 108 21.75 6.26 37.04
C ALA A 108 21.46 7.06 35.73
N LYS A 109 22.48 7.49 34.98
CA LYS A 109 22.29 8.17 33.68
C LYS A 109 21.74 7.24 32.61
N LEU A 110 22.13 5.97 32.64
CA LEU A 110 21.60 4.96 31.73
C LEU A 110 20.12 4.67 32.03
N ASP A 111 19.76 4.55 33.28
CA ASP A 111 18.41 4.30 33.76
C ASP A 111 17.47 5.47 33.43
N ASP A 112 17.89 6.72 33.68
CA ASP A 112 17.16 7.94 33.27
C ASP A 112 16.93 7.97 31.76
N ARG A 113 17.97 7.66 30.99
CA ARG A 113 17.83 7.58 29.52
C ARG A 113 16.86 6.48 29.09
N ALA A 114 16.87 5.33 29.76
CA ALA A 114 15.98 4.22 29.47
C ALA A 114 14.51 4.60 29.74
N GLU A 115 14.24 5.32 30.82
CA GLU A 115 12.91 5.85 31.13
C GLU A 115 12.41 6.82 30.03
N HIS A 116 13.26 7.74 29.58
CA HIS A 116 12.92 8.66 28.48
C HIS A 116 12.69 7.94 27.15
N LEU A 117 13.47 6.89 26.88
CA LEU A 117 13.27 6.04 25.70
C LEU A 117 11.94 5.31 25.76
N HIS A 118 11.60 4.75 26.93
CA HIS A 118 10.33 4.07 27.17
C HIS A 118 9.15 5.02 26.97
N ALA A 119 9.16 6.18 27.62
CA ALA A 119 8.13 7.19 27.46
C ALA A 119 7.96 7.63 25.99
N ARG A 120 9.06 7.77 25.26
CA ARG A 120 9.00 8.08 23.83
C ARG A 120 8.39 6.95 23.01
N CYS A 121 8.69 5.69 23.31
CA CYS A 121 8.05 4.55 22.69
C CYS A 121 6.54 4.54 22.93
N THR A 122 6.11 4.80 24.17
CA THR A 122 4.70 4.91 24.56
C THR A 122 3.99 6.01 23.78
N TYR A 123 4.60 7.20 23.67
CA TYR A 123 4.09 8.30 22.85
C TYR A 123 3.86 7.90 21.39
N HIS A 124 4.86 7.27 20.76
CA HIS A 124 4.73 6.83 19.36
C HIS A 124 3.71 5.70 19.19
N CYS A 125 3.59 4.79 20.14
CA CYS A 125 2.54 3.77 20.13
C CYS A 125 1.14 4.41 20.19
N GLY A 126 0.96 5.45 20.98
CA GLY A 126 -0.29 6.22 21.05
C GLY A 126 -0.61 6.90 19.72
N ALA A 127 0.36 7.57 19.12
CA ALA A 127 0.20 8.22 17.82
C ALA A 127 -0.14 7.21 16.69
N LEU A 128 0.48 6.03 16.72
CA LEU A 128 0.16 4.95 15.77
C LEU A 128 -1.25 4.40 15.99
N LEU A 129 -1.66 4.25 17.26
CA LEU A 129 -3.01 3.79 17.61
C LEU A 129 -4.07 4.73 17.05
N GLU A 130 -3.90 6.04 17.25
CA GLU A 130 -4.80 7.06 16.73
C GLU A 130 -4.83 7.05 15.18
N THR A 131 -3.66 7.03 14.55
CA THR A 131 -3.57 6.99 13.09
C THR A 131 -4.25 5.74 12.51
N THR A 132 -4.10 4.58 13.17
CA THR A 132 -4.71 3.33 12.70
C THR A 132 -6.24 3.37 12.87
N ARG A 133 -6.75 3.95 13.94
CA ARG A 133 -8.19 4.15 14.13
C ARG A 133 -8.79 5.06 13.05
N LYS A 134 -8.11 6.14 12.69
CA LYS A 134 -8.54 7.05 11.61
C LYS A 134 -8.60 6.35 10.25
N ARG A 135 -7.80 5.30 10.04
CA ARG A 135 -7.81 4.53 8.79
C ARG A 135 -9.15 3.82 8.56
N ASP A 136 -9.85 3.36 9.60
CA ASP A 136 -11.17 2.73 9.43
C ASP A 136 -12.19 3.68 8.80
N ILE A 137 -12.16 4.96 9.16
CA ILE A 137 -13.01 5.99 8.53
C ILE A 137 -12.65 6.15 7.05
N LEU A 138 -11.36 6.18 6.72
CA LEU A 138 -10.92 6.22 5.31
C LEU A 138 -11.36 4.97 4.54
N LEU A 139 -11.35 3.79 5.16
CA LEU A 139 -11.83 2.55 4.54
C LEU A 139 -13.32 2.61 4.24
N GLN A 140 -14.14 3.18 5.12
CA GLN A 140 -15.56 3.39 4.86
C GLN A 140 -15.79 4.32 3.66
N LEU A 141 -15.01 5.41 3.57
CA LEU A 141 -15.05 6.32 2.42
C LEU A 141 -14.58 5.65 1.11
N VAL A 142 -13.59 4.76 1.19
CA VAL A 142 -13.12 3.95 0.05
C VAL A 142 -14.20 2.97 -0.42
N GLU A 143 -14.92 2.33 0.50
CA GLU A 143 -16.08 1.47 0.17
C GLU A 143 -17.18 2.25 -0.54
N ALA A 144 -17.55 3.40 0.03
CA ALA A 144 -18.55 4.29 -0.56
C ALA A 144 -18.12 4.77 -1.96
N TYR A 145 -16.85 5.10 -2.15
CA TYR A 145 -16.30 5.46 -3.44
C TYR A 145 -16.35 4.30 -4.46
N ALA A 146 -15.95 3.10 -4.04
CA ALA A 146 -16.04 1.91 -4.89
C ALA A 146 -17.50 1.60 -5.29
N GLN A 147 -18.43 1.75 -4.36
CA GLN A 147 -19.85 1.60 -4.63
C GLN A 147 -20.37 2.65 -5.63
N ALA A 148 -20.02 3.92 -5.43
CA ALA A 148 -20.39 4.99 -6.34
C ALA A 148 -19.85 4.81 -7.76
N LYS A 149 -18.63 4.24 -7.91
CA LYS A 149 -18.10 3.84 -9.24
C LYS A 149 -18.96 2.75 -9.88
N ARG A 150 -19.32 1.70 -9.13
CA ARG A 150 -20.17 0.59 -9.64
C ARG A 150 -21.54 1.08 -10.10
N GLU A 151 -22.23 1.88 -9.30
CA GLU A 151 -23.55 2.42 -9.61
C GLU A 151 -23.57 3.29 -10.87
N ARG A 152 -22.46 4.00 -11.12
CA ARG A 152 -22.32 4.88 -12.28
C ARG A 152 -21.68 4.20 -13.49
N ASN A 153 -21.37 2.89 -13.39
CA ASN A 153 -20.63 2.12 -14.42
C ASN A 153 -19.31 2.79 -14.84
N MET A 154 -18.59 3.33 -13.83
CA MET A 154 -17.29 3.98 -14.04
C MET A 154 -16.15 3.08 -13.58
N ALA A 155 -15.00 3.19 -14.23
CA ALA A 155 -13.79 2.49 -13.85
C ALA A 155 -12.55 3.38 -14.03
N GLU A 156 -11.55 3.17 -13.20
CA GLU A 156 -10.24 3.77 -13.33
C GLU A 156 -9.32 2.87 -14.17
N PHE A 157 -8.19 3.37 -14.60
CA PHE A 157 -7.22 2.57 -15.36
C PHE A 157 -6.67 1.40 -14.53
N SER A 158 -6.48 1.59 -13.22
CA SER A 158 -6.10 0.53 -12.29
C SER A 158 -7.13 -0.60 -12.23
N ASP A 159 -8.43 -0.27 -12.24
CA ASP A 159 -9.50 -1.26 -12.23
C ASP A 159 -9.45 -2.19 -13.46
N PHE A 160 -9.09 -1.66 -14.63
CA PHE A 160 -8.92 -2.48 -15.85
C PHE A 160 -7.76 -3.45 -15.74
N THR A 161 -6.63 -3.01 -15.17
CA THR A 161 -5.46 -3.84 -14.98
C THR A 161 -5.74 -4.98 -14.00
N ILE A 162 -6.42 -4.67 -12.89
CA ILE A 162 -6.82 -5.65 -11.87
C ILE A 162 -7.82 -6.65 -12.48
N ALA A 163 -8.83 -6.18 -13.19
CA ALA A 163 -9.82 -7.05 -13.83
C ALA A 163 -9.18 -7.96 -14.90
N ALA A 164 -8.23 -7.45 -15.67
CA ALA A 164 -7.47 -8.25 -16.64
C ALA A 164 -6.64 -9.35 -15.96
N TYR A 165 -5.98 -9.02 -14.86
CA TYR A 165 -5.22 -10.00 -14.07
C TYR A 165 -6.14 -11.11 -13.52
N GLN A 166 -7.25 -10.75 -12.86
CA GLN A 166 -8.22 -11.70 -12.34
C GLN A 166 -8.84 -12.59 -13.44
N LEU A 167 -9.06 -12.01 -14.63
CA LEU A 167 -9.58 -12.76 -15.78
C LEU A 167 -8.59 -13.85 -16.21
N ILE A 168 -7.29 -13.55 -16.24
CA ILE A 168 -6.25 -14.51 -16.62
C ILE A 168 -6.10 -15.61 -15.57
N GLU A 169 -6.14 -15.25 -14.27
CA GLU A 169 -6.13 -16.26 -13.19
C GLU A 169 -7.33 -17.21 -13.30
N ARG A 170 -8.51 -16.66 -13.58
CA ARG A 170 -9.74 -17.46 -13.70
C ARG A 170 -9.79 -18.30 -14.98
N PHE A 171 -9.16 -17.82 -16.06
CA PHE A 171 -9.17 -18.47 -17.39
C PHE A 171 -7.74 -18.57 -17.95
N PRO A 172 -6.94 -19.55 -17.48
CA PRO A 172 -5.53 -19.70 -17.91
C PRO A 172 -5.34 -19.83 -19.44
N SER A 173 -6.38 -20.33 -20.15
CA SER A 173 -6.37 -20.42 -21.61
C SER A 173 -6.19 -19.09 -22.34
N ILE A 174 -6.45 -17.96 -21.68
CA ILE A 174 -6.20 -16.63 -22.22
C ILE A 174 -4.69 -16.39 -22.31
N GLY A 175 -3.97 -16.67 -21.21
CA GLY A 175 -2.50 -16.60 -21.15
C GLY A 175 -1.85 -17.53 -22.19
N GLU A 176 -2.31 -18.79 -22.27
CA GLU A 176 -1.80 -19.76 -23.28
C GLU A 176 -1.94 -19.25 -24.71
N ARG A 177 -3.14 -18.74 -25.07
CA ARG A 177 -3.38 -18.15 -26.39
C ARG A 177 -2.48 -16.94 -26.65
N THR A 178 -2.27 -16.13 -25.65
CA THR A 178 -1.43 -14.92 -25.76
C THR A 178 0.01 -15.32 -25.99
N ARG A 179 0.56 -16.29 -25.27
CA ARG A 179 1.93 -16.81 -25.45
C ARG A 179 2.13 -17.49 -26.81
N ARG A 180 1.14 -18.25 -27.30
CA ARG A 180 1.20 -18.84 -28.65
C ARG A 180 1.26 -17.79 -29.74
N ARG A 181 0.64 -16.61 -29.50
CA ARG A 181 0.62 -15.50 -30.48
C ARG A 181 1.88 -14.63 -30.39
N TYR A 182 2.38 -14.43 -29.17
CA TYR A 182 3.51 -13.54 -28.88
C TYR A 182 4.63 -14.33 -28.21
N SER A 183 5.53 -14.87 -29.03
CA SER A 183 6.70 -15.62 -28.53
C SER A 183 7.78 -14.71 -27.95
N HIS A 184 7.83 -13.45 -28.39
CA HIS A 184 8.76 -12.43 -27.91
C HIS A 184 7.99 -11.17 -27.52
N VAL A 185 8.33 -10.61 -26.38
CA VAL A 185 7.72 -9.41 -25.82
C VAL A 185 8.84 -8.42 -25.46
N LEU A 186 8.73 -7.22 -25.97
CA LEU A 186 9.66 -6.13 -25.68
C LEU A 186 8.90 -5.07 -24.88
N LEU A 187 9.39 -4.77 -23.67
CA LEU A 187 8.83 -3.77 -22.77
C LEU A 187 9.81 -2.60 -22.73
N ASP A 188 9.35 -1.45 -23.14
CA ASP A 188 10.12 -0.20 -23.08
C ASP A 188 9.65 0.66 -21.91
N GLU A 189 10.51 1.56 -21.45
CA GLU A 189 10.23 2.45 -20.31
C GLU A 189 9.70 1.70 -19.06
N TYR A 190 10.30 0.55 -18.77
CA TYR A 190 9.77 -0.36 -17.75
C TYR A 190 9.75 0.25 -16.34
N GLN A 191 10.54 1.30 -16.07
CA GLN A 191 10.51 2.08 -14.82
C GLN A 191 9.15 2.72 -14.54
N ASP A 192 8.33 2.92 -15.57
CA ASP A 192 6.99 3.53 -15.44
C ASP A 192 5.88 2.50 -15.22
N THR A 193 6.27 1.22 -15.10
CA THR A 193 5.35 0.11 -14.84
C THR A 193 4.98 0.05 -13.36
N SER A 194 3.69 -0.10 -13.06
CA SER A 194 3.21 -0.39 -11.71
C SER A 194 3.41 -1.86 -11.34
N THR A 195 3.45 -2.17 -10.05
CA THR A 195 3.51 -3.56 -9.57
C THR A 195 2.33 -4.40 -10.06
N THR A 196 1.15 -3.80 -10.20
CA THR A 196 -0.06 -4.43 -10.74
C THR A 196 0.11 -4.79 -12.21
N GLN A 197 0.67 -3.88 -13.02
CA GLN A 197 0.97 -4.14 -14.42
C GLN A 197 2.06 -5.20 -14.57
N ALA A 198 3.11 -5.15 -13.74
CA ALA A 198 4.16 -6.16 -13.73
C ALA A 198 3.60 -7.55 -13.42
N ALA A 199 2.69 -7.68 -12.45
CA ALA A 199 2.02 -8.93 -12.12
C ALA A 199 1.13 -9.43 -13.27
N LEU A 200 0.40 -8.54 -13.94
CA LEU A 200 -0.39 -8.86 -15.13
C LEU A 200 0.49 -9.40 -16.27
N LEU A 201 1.62 -8.75 -16.54
CA LEU A 201 2.56 -9.19 -17.57
C LEU A 201 3.17 -10.55 -17.22
N ALA A 202 3.50 -10.78 -15.94
CA ALA A 202 3.97 -12.07 -15.46
C ALA A 202 2.92 -13.17 -15.66
N ALA A 203 1.67 -12.93 -15.29
CA ALA A 203 0.57 -13.89 -15.48
C ALA A 203 0.31 -14.21 -16.97
N LEU A 204 0.54 -13.25 -17.86
CA LEU A 204 0.40 -13.45 -19.30
C LEU A 204 1.55 -14.24 -19.91
N PHE A 205 2.79 -13.93 -19.55
CA PHE A 205 3.98 -14.34 -20.31
C PHE A 205 4.95 -15.25 -19.56
N HIS A 206 4.86 -15.31 -18.22
CA HIS A 206 5.72 -16.14 -17.40
C HIS A 206 4.88 -17.17 -16.62
N VAL A 207 4.87 -18.43 -17.10
CA VAL A 207 4.16 -19.53 -16.40
C VAL A 207 5.14 -20.64 -16.08
N ASP A 208 5.61 -21.37 -17.07
CA ASP A 208 6.59 -22.44 -16.92
C ASP A 208 7.71 -22.28 -17.95
N ALA A 209 8.90 -22.78 -17.64
CA ALA A 209 10.06 -22.69 -18.53
C ALA A 209 9.77 -23.20 -19.96
N SER A 210 8.89 -24.20 -20.09
CA SER A 210 8.52 -24.80 -21.40
C SER A 210 7.47 -24.02 -22.20
N GLN A 211 6.74 -23.09 -21.59
CA GLN A 211 5.60 -22.39 -22.20
C GLN A 211 5.69 -20.85 -22.08
N ARG A 212 6.81 -20.32 -21.67
CA ARG A 212 7.00 -18.89 -21.50
C ARG A 212 7.30 -18.18 -22.83
N SER A 213 6.86 -16.94 -22.97
CA SER A 213 7.38 -16.03 -23.98
C SER A 213 8.73 -15.47 -23.55
N ALA A 214 9.63 -15.20 -24.51
CA ALA A 214 10.84 -14.44 -24.21
C ALA A 214 10.47 -12.99 -23.94
N VAL A 215 10.75 -12.50 -22.73
CA VAL A 215 10.42 -11.12 -22.31
C VAL A 215 11.70 -10.35 -22.06
N ASN A 216 11.84 -9.21 -22.74
CA ASN A 216 12.93 -8.26 -22.53
C ASN A 216 12.33 -6.94 -22.05
N ALA A 217 12.87 -6.40 -20.98
CA ALA A 217 12.50 -5.11 -20.44
C ALA A 217 13.68 -4.14 -20.52
N VAL A 218 13.43 -2.96 -21.01
CA VAL A 218 14.38 -1.85 -21.07
C VAL A 218 13.84 -0.68 -20.25
N GLY A 219 14.70 -0.03 -19.49
CA GLY A 219 14.34 1.13 -18.70
C GLY A 219 15.44 1.52 -17.73
N ASP A 220 15.34 2.72 -17.18
CA ASP A 220 16.24 3.24 -16.16
C ASP A 220 15.47 3.55 -14.88
N PRO A 221 15.67 2.79 -13.79
CA PRO A 221 14.96 3.01 -12.52
C PRO A 221 15.10 4.44 -11.95
N PHE A 222 16.17 5.15 -12.31
CA PHE A 222 16.42 6.52 -11.85
C PHE A 222 15.68 7.58 -12.68
N GLN A 223 15.07 7.21 -13.81
CA GLN A 223 14.28 8.09 -14.66
C GLN A 223 12.77 7.97 -14.42
N SER A 224 12.33 7.17 -13.46
CA SER A 224 10.91 7.04 -13.14
C SER A 224 10.34 8.34 -12.59
N ILE A 225 9.39 8.94 -13.32
CA ILE A 225 8.69 10.19 -12.95
C ILE A 225 7.19 9.98 -12.72
N TYR A 226 6.70 8.77 -12.92
CA TYR A 226 5.28 8.41 -12.84
C TYR A 226 4.89 7.70 -11.54
N ALA A 227 5.60 7.91 -10.43
CA ALA A 227 5.25 7.35 -9.12
C ALA A 227 3.80 7.67 -8.71
N TRP A 228 3.28 8.84 -9.10
CA TRP A 228 1.89 9.25 -8.88
C TRP A 228 0.86 8.44 -9.69
N ARG A 229 1.30 7.65 -10.69
CA ARG A 229 0.48 6.69 -11.44
C ARG A 229 0.72 5.25 -10.98
N GLY A 230 1.45 5.06 -9.87
CA GLY A 230 1.76 3.73 -9.34
C GLY A 230 3.02 3.09 -9.91
N ALA A 231 3.82 3.82 -10.73
CA ALA A 231 5.14 3.36 -11.12
C ALA A 231 5.98 3.10 -9.87
N SER A 232 6.68 1.98 -9.84
CA SER A 232 7.39 1.53 -8.66
C SER A 232 8.72 0.85 -9.02
N PRO A 233 9.80 1.18 -8.30
CA PRO A 233 11.04 0.39 -8.38
C PRO A 233 10.84 -1.09 -8.08
N GLY A 234 9.75 -1.44 -7.36
CA GLY A 234 9.34 -2.81 -7.11
C GLY A 234 9.00 -3.59 -8.38
N ALA A 235 8.55 -2.92 -9.45
CA ALA A 235 8.30 -3.56 -10.74
C ALA A 235 9.57 -4.12 -11.36
N PHE A 236 10.69 -3.38 -11.32
CA PHE A 236 11.99 -3.89 -11.77
C PHE A 236 12.47 -5.07 -10.94
N ARG A 237 12.35 -4.98 -9.63
CA ARG A 237 12.73 -6.09 -8.75
C ARG A 237 11.88 -7.34 -9.03
N MET A 238 10.59 -7.17 -9.26
CA MET A 238 9.69 -8.26 -9.64
C MET A 238 10.11 -8.87 -10.98
N PHE A 239 10.47 -8.06 -11.97
CA PHE A 239 10.96 -8.55 -13.25
C PHE A 239 12.24 -9.38 -13.08
N CYS A 240 13.24 -8.88 -12.35
CA CYS A 240 14.46 -9.61 -12.08
C CYS A 240 14.18 -10.95 -11.39
N LEU A 241 13.33 -10.99 -10.37
CA LEU A 241 12.99 -12.22 -9.65
C LEU A 241 12.26 -13.24 -10.53
N LEU A 242 11.40 -12.80 -11.44
CA LEU A 242 10.58 -13.70 -12.27
C LEU A 242 11.32 -14.18 -13.54
N TYR A 243 12.17 -13.35 -14.13
CA TYR A 243 12.74 -13.62 -15.47
C TYR A 243 14.25 -13.89 -15.46
N THR A 244 14.96 -13.65 -14.34
CA THR A 244 16.43 -13.85 -14.27
C THR A 244 16.85 -14.93 -13.31
N SER A 245 15.99 -15.42 -12.42
CA SER A 245 16.33 -16.49 -11.45
C SER A 245 16.61 -17.84 -12.13
N ASP A 246 16.07 -18.07 -13.31
CA ASP A 246 16.29 -19.31 -14.06
C ASP A 246 17.60 -19.32 -14.88
N ALA A 247 18.32 -18.18 -14.95
CA ALA A 247 19.59 -18.08 -15.70
C ALA A 247 20.83 -18.43 -14.84
N ALA A 248 20.64 -18.71 -13.55
CA ALA A 248 21.74 -19.01 -12.63
C ALA A 248 21.93 -20.53 -12.38
N ASP A 249 21.03 -21.37 -12.89
CA ASP A 249 21.07 -22.84 -12.69
C ASP A 249 21.46 -23.63 -13.98
N ASP A 250 21.83 -22.95 -15.08
CA ASP A 250 22.47 -23.52 -16.27
C ASP A 250 23.94 -23.01 -16.34
#